data_66f552a9fb014e27bac5d38250150101
#
_entry.id   66f552a9fb014e27bac5d38250150101
#
_cell.length_a   1.000
_cell.length_b   1.000
_cell.length_c   1.000
_cell.angle_alpha   90.00
_cell.angle_beta   90.00
_cell.angle_gamma   90.00
#
_symmetry.space_group_name_H-M   'P 1'
#
loop_
_entity.id
_entity.type
_entity.pdbx_description
1 polymer ?
#
loop_
_entity_poly.entity_id
_entity_poly.type
_entity_poly.pdbx_seq_one_letter_code
_entity_poly.pdbx_strand_id
1 'polypeptide(L)'
;MSAGVGKTYRMLQEAHSLLKNGIDIKIGFIETHNRKETHELLAGLPVVPRRKLFYKGKELEEMDVQAIINLRPEVVIVDELAHTNIEGSKNEKRWQDVIEILDAGINVISAVNIQHIESLNESVKNITGIEVKERIPDSVLAQADEVVNIDLTADELITRLKEGKIYEVGKIEMALRNFFKGEHILQLRELALKEVASQVERKVETEVIKNKNIRQEKLMACISSNEKTAKRVIRKTARLANYYNSKWFVLYVQLPDESADKIALDKQRHLINNFKLATELGGEVLKIEHTRISKAIIEQAELKKITTVCIGKPRMNFLKIILSTNVFKELLNKLSSSDIDLIILS
;
A
#
# COMPACT_ATOMS: atom_id res chain seq x y z
N MET A 1 -2.95 7.48 10.70
CA MET A 1 -4.10 8.40 10.61
C MET A 1 -3.93 9.42 9.48
N SER A 2 -4.74 10.49 9.41
CA SER A 2 -4.76 11.54 8.39
C SER A 2 -3.66 12.60 8.56
N ALA A 3 -3.64 13.61 7.69
CA ALA A 3 -2.81 14.80 7.87
C ALA A 3 -3.22 15.59 9.12
N GLY A 4 -2.28 16.28 9.76
CA GLY A 4 -2.55 17.18 10.90
C GLY A 4 -2.57 16.55 12.30
N VAL A 5 -2.44 15.22 12.41
CA VAL A 5 -2.44 14.52 13.72
C VAL A 5 -1.11 14.65 14.49
N GLY A 6 -0.10 15.31 13.93
CA GLY A 6 1.17 15.55 14.63
C GLY A 6 2.26 14.48 14.42
N LYS A 7 2.21 13.69 13.34
CA LYS A 7 3.23 12.65 13.07
C LYS A 7 4.66 13.21 13.02
N THR A 8 4.88 14.23 12.18
CA THR A 8 6.18 14.89 12.05
C THR A 8 6.68 15.44 13.39
N TYR A 9 5.79 16.05 14.17
CA TYR A 9 6.09 16.56 15.51
C TYR A 9 6.56 15.42 16.42
N ARG A 10 5.86 14.29 16.45
CA ARG A 10 6.21 13.12 17.25
C ARG A 10 7.54 12.49 16.83
N MET A 11 7.78 12.37 15.51
CA MET A 11 9.07 11.87 15.00
C MET A 11 10.26 12.75 15.44
N LEU A 12 10.07 14.07 15.45
CA LEU A 12 11.13 14.99 15.90
C LEU A 12 11.35 14.90 17.42
N GLN A 13 10.31 14.72 18.22
CA GLN A 13 10.46 14.44 19.66
C GLN A 13 11.24 13.15 19.90
N GLU A 14 10.95 12.11 19.14
CA GLU A 14 11.67 10.83 19.20
C GLU A 14 13.14 11.02 18.80
N ALA A 15 13.40 11.80 17.73
CA ALA A 15 14.75 12.13 17.30
C ALA A 15 15.56 12.78 18.42
N HIS A 16 14.98 13.76 19.13
CA HIS A 16 15.66 14.37 20.29
C HIS A 16 15.91 13.39 21.42
N SER A 17 14.97 12.48 21.69
CA SER A 17 15.14 11.44 22.70
C SER A 17 16.30 10.50 22.34
N LEU A 18 16.35 10.03 21.10
CA LEU A 18 17.42 9.17 20.61
C LEU A 18 18.78 9.86 20.64
N LEU A 19 18.84 11.11 20.18
CA LEU A 19 20.07 11.91 20.21
C LEU A 19 20.58 12.11 21.63
N LYS A 20 19.68 12.40 22.58
CA LYS A 20 20.01 12.54 24.02
C LYS A 20 20.57 11.24 24.60
N ASN A 21 20.13 10.10 24.10
CA ASN A 21 20.61 8.78 24.51
C ASN A 21 21.89 8.35 23.78
N GLY A 22 22.50 9.24 22.98
CA GLY A 22 23.78 9.00 22.31
C GLY A 22 23.67 8.24 20.99
N ILE A 23 22.46 8.04 20.45
CA ILE A 23 22.24 7.39 19.15
C ILE A 23 22.57 8.37 18.02
N ASP A 24 23.37 7.95 17.05
CA ASP A 24 23.67 8.76 15.85
C ASP A 24 22.45 8.83 14.93
N ILE A 25 21.62 9.82 15.16
CA ILE A 25 20.43 10.10 14.37
C ILE A 25 20.62 11.30 13.46
N LYS A 26 20.08 11.20 12.23
CA LYS A 26 20.07 12.30 11.27
C LYS A 26 18.68 12.52 10.68
N ILE A 27 18.41 13.73 10.28
CA ILE A 27 17.22 14.08 9.50
C ILE A 27 17.58 13.91 8.02
N GLY A 28 17.02 12.91 7.35
CA GLY A 28 17.17 12.69 5.91
C GLY A 28 16.20 13.55 5.10
N PHE A 29 14.91 13.53 5.51
CA PHE A 29 13.89 14.40 4.91
C PHE A 29 12.77 14.69 5.90
N ILE A 30 12.43 15.96 6.06
CA ILE A 30 11.27 16.40 6.82
C ILE A 30 10.61 17.59 6.11
N GLU A 31 9.26 17.58 6.10
CA GLU A 31 8.48 18.71 5.63
C GLU A 31 7.71 19.35 6.80
N THR A 32 8.08 20.56 7.17
CA THR A 32 7.44 21.26 8.28
C THR A 32 6.16 22.00 7.90
N HIS A 33 5.90 22.16 6.59
CA HIS A 33 4.77 22.91 6.05
C HIS A 33 4.60 24.31 6.69
N ASN A 34 5.71 24.99 6.98
CA ASN A 34 5.76 26.30 7.65
C ASN A 34 5.12 26.31 9.05
N ARG A 35 4.98 25.18 9.73
CA ARG A 35 4.47 25.10 11.09
C ARG A 35 5.56 25.46 12.08
N LYS A 36 5.40 26.59 12.76
CA LYS A 36 6.38 27.14 13.69
C LYS A 36 6.82 26.12 14.75
N GLU A 37 5.86 25.49 15.42
CA GLU A 37 6.12 24.49 16.47
C GLU A 37 6.96 23.29 15.96
N THR A 38 6.69 22.83 14.73
CA THR A 38 7.44 21.71 14.12
C THR A 38 8.82 22.18 13.66
N HIS A 39 8.92 23.40 13.16
CA HIS A 39 10.19 23.97 12.71
C HIS A 39 11.16 24.19 13.88
N GLU A 40 10.66 24.67 15.02
CA GLU A 40 11.46 24.86 16.24
C GLU A 40 12.07 23.53 16.74
N LEU A 41 11.39 22.40 16.55
CA LEU A 41 11.93 21.07 16.90
C LEU A 41 13.06 20.58 15.98
N LEU A 42 13.32 21.21 14.86
CA LEU A 42 14.51 20.89 14.04
C LEU A 42 15.80 21.43 14.66
N ALA A 43 15.71 22.43 15.54
CA ALA A 43 16.88 23.02 16.17
C ALA A 43 17.66 21.99 16.99
N GLY A 44 18.96 21.87 16.73
CA GLY A 44 19.84 20.92 17.41
C GLY A 44 19.86 19.50 16.84
N LEU A 45 19.02 19.17 15.87
CA LEU A 45 19.08 17.89 15.16
C LEU A 45 19.98 17.99 13.93
N PRO A 46 20.90 17.03 13.70
CA PRO A 46 21.75 17.01 12.52
C PRO A 46 20.93 16.67 11.27
N VAL A 47 20.99 17.54 10.26
CA VAL A 47 20.25 17.41 9.00
C VAL A 47 21.20 17.04 7.87
N VAL A 48 20.86 16.04 7.06
CA VAL A 48 21.56 15.74 5.81
C VAL A 48 21.11 16.74 4.76
N PRO A 49 22.03 17.46 4.07
CA PRO A 49 21.66 18.39 3.02
C PRO A 49 20.85 17.69 1.91
N ARG A 50 19.82 18.36 1.43
CA ARG A 50 19.01 17.86 0.33
C ARG A 50 19.78 17.96 -0.98
N ARG A 51 19.55 17.03 -1.88
CA ARG A 51 20.06 17.05 -3.24
C ARG A 51 19.25 18.03 -4.08
N LYS A 52 19.92 18.89 -4.83
CA LYS A 52 19.30 19.84 -5.76
C LYS A 52 19.15 19.20 -7.14
N LEU A 53 17.96 19.28 -7.71
CA LEU A 53 17.63 18.78 -9.04
C LEU A 53 17.03 19.91 -9.88
N PHE A 54 17.48 20.03 -11.12
CA PHE A 54 16.94 21.02 -12.04
C PHE A 54 15.84 20.39 -12.90
N TYR A 55 14.60 20.83 -12.70
CA TYR A 55 13.44 20.29 -13.41
C TYR A 55 12.56 21.42 -13.96
N LYS A 56 12.28 21.40 -15.26
CA LYS A 56 11.44 22.40 -15.95
C LYS A 56 11.78 23.87 -15.62
N GLY A 57 13.09 24.17 -15.57
CA GLY A 57 13.58 25.53 -15.29
C GLY A 57 13.53 25.98 -13.83
N LYS A 58 13.26 25.06 -12.90
CA LYS A 58 13.26 25.33 -11.46
C LYS A 58 14.24 24.40 -10.76
N GLU A 59 14.94 24.92 -9.77
CA GLU A 59 15.72 24.12 -8.83
C GLU A 59 14.75 23.59 -7.77
N LEU A 60 14.73 22.28 -7.62
CA LEU A 60 13.90 21.56 -6.64
C LEU A 60 14.81 20.72 -5.76
N GLU A 61 14.35 20.41 -4.55
CA GLU A 61 15.14 19.69 -3.56
C GLU A 61 14.51 18.31 -3.26
N GLU A 62 15.34 17.28 -3.24
CA GLU A 62 14.97 15.91 -2.85
C GLU A 62 15.93 15.37 -1.79
N MET A 63 15.53 14.28 -1.14
CA MET A 63 16.36 13.54 -0.20
C MET A 63 17.62 13.02 -0.90
N ASP A 64 18.79 13.21 -0.29
CA ASP A 64 20.05 12.65 -0.79
C ASP A 64 20.31 11.28 -0.15
N VAL A 65 19.78 10.23 -0.78
CA VAL A 65 19.93 8.83 -0.33
C VAL A 65 21.40 8.43 -0.26
N GLN A 66 22.20 8.83 -1.24
CA GLN A 66 23.60 8.44 -1.30
C GLN A 66 24.41 9.12 -0.17
N ALA A 67 24.11 10.37 0.13
CA ALA A 67 24.73 11.06 1.26
C ALA A 67 24.37 10.38 2.59
N ILE A 68 23.12 9.97 2.78
CA ILE A 68 22.68 9.22 3.97
C ILE A 68 23.44 7.90 4.10
N ILE A 69 23.51 7.12 3.02
CA ILE A 69 24.21 5.83 3.01
C ILE A 69 25.72 6.00 3.28
N ASN A 70 26.35 7.04 2.74
CA ASN A 70 27.77 7.33 2.96
C ASN A 70 28.06 7.76 4.41
N LEU A 71 27.14 8.51 5.04
CA LEU A 71 27.27 8.95 6.44
C LEU A 71 27.05 7.81 7.43
N ARG A 72 26.27 6.78 7.06
CA ARG A 72 25.93 5.60 7.88
C ARG A 72 25.46 5.93 9.29
N PRO A 73 24.46 6.79 9.48
CA PRO A 73 23.89 7.01 10.81
C PRO A 73 23.24 5.72 11.33
N GLU A 74 23.10 5.61 12.65
CA GLU A 74 22.34 4.49 13.25
C GLU A 74 20.85 4.58 12.91
N VAL A 75 20.30 5.82 12.86
CA VAL A 75 18.89 6.09 12.56
C VAL A 75 18.75 7.29 11.63
N VAL A 76 17.84 7.23 10.68
CA VAL A 76 17.48 8.38 9.85
C VAL A 76 15.96 8.64 9.89
N ILE A 77 15.56 9.89 9.97
CA ILE A 77 14.17 10.34 9.88
C ILE A 77 13.84 10.66 8.42
N VAL A 78 12.78 10.02 7.90
CA VAL A 78 12.28 10.28 6.54
C VAL A 78 10.77 10.46 6.59
N ASP A 79 10.29 11.69 6.44
CA ASP A 79 8.84 12.00 6.38
C ASP A 79 8.28 11.79 4.96
N GLU A 80 6.95 11.82 4.86
CA GLU A 80 6.21 11.70 3.59
C GLU A 80 6.55 10.44 2.77
N LEU A 81 6.46 9.25 3.39
CA LEU A 81 6.83 7.97 2.79
C LEU A 81 6.17 7.69 1.42
N ALA A 82 4.99 8.24 1.16
CA ALA A 82 4.25 8.04 -0.08
C ALA A 82 4.61 9.02 -1.22
N HIS A 83 5.51 9.96 -0.94
CA HIS A 83 5.90 10.99 -1.91
C HIS A 83 6.39 10.41 -3.23
N THR A 84 6.05 11.08 -4.33
CA THR A 84 6.59 10.80 -5.66
C THR A 84 7.79 11.70 -5.88
N ASN A 85 8.97 11.11 -5.99
CA ASN A 85 10.21 11.83 -6.20
C ASN A 85 10.22 12.61 -7.53
N ILE A 86 11.03 13.64 -7.60
CA ILE A 86 11.17 14.47 -8.80
C ILE A 86 11.71 13.60 -9.94
N GLU A 87 11.19 13.82 -11.14
CA GLU A 87 11.65 13.15 -12.37
C GLU A 87 13.16 13.37 -12.56
N GLY A 88 13.91 12.28 -12.78
CA GLY A 88 15.38 12.27 -12.78
C GLY A 88 16.00 11.81 -11.45
N SER A 89 15.21 11.54 -10.43
CA SER A 89 15.65 10.81 -9.24
C SER A 89 15.92 9.34 -9.58
N LYS A 90 16.82 8.68 -8.80
CA LYS A 90 17.14 7.26 -8.98
C LYS A 90 15.89 6.39 -8.81
N ASN A 91 15.10 6.64 -7.79
CA ASN A 91 13.87 5.94 -7.49
C ASN A 91 12.66 6.85 -7.77
N GLU A 92 11.57 6.28 -8.26
CA GLU A 92 10.32 7.01 -8.54
C GLU A 92 9.60 7.45 -7.26
N LYS A 93 9.75 6.67 -6.18
CA LYS A 93 9.01 6.85 -4.93
C LYS A 93 9.94 6.88 -3.72
N ARG A 94 9.60 7.70 -2.74
CA ARG A 94 10.36 7.83 -1.49
C ARG A 94 10.40 6.54 -0.68
N TRP A 95 9.35 5.72 -0.70
CA TRP A 95 9.40 4.42 -0.05
C TRP A 95 10.48 3.49 -0.64
N GLN A 96 10.82 3.63 -1.93
CA GLN A 96 11.92 2.88 -2.55
C GLN A 96 13.27 3.36 -2.04
N ASP A 97 13.42 4.69 -1.82
CA ASP A 97 14.61 5.27 -1.19
C ASP A 97 14.77 4.74 0.24
N VAL A 98 13.66 4.64 0.99
CA VAL A 98 13.67 4.09 2.36
C VAL A 98 14.10 2.62 2.36
N ILE A 99 13.62 1.80 1.42
CA ILE A 99 14.08 0.40 1.31
C ILE A 99 15.58 0.35 1.02
N GLU A 100 16.09 1.20 0.12
CA GLU A 100 17.54 1.26 -0.19
C GLU A 100 18.38 1.63 1.06
N ILE A 101 17.89 2.54 1.90
CA ILE A 101 18.53 2.92 3.14
C ILE A 101 18.52 1.77 4.16
N LEU A 102 17.39 1.06 4.28
CA LEU A 102 17.27 -0.13 5.13
C LEU A 102 18.19 -1.27 4.67
N ASP A 103 18.29 -1.49 3.36
CA ASP A 103 19.19 -2.50 2.77
C ASP A 103 20.68 -2.17 3.03
N ALA A 104 21.00 -0.88 3.23
CA ALA A 104 22.33 -0.44 3.66
C ALA A 104 22.59 -0.63 5.18
N GLY A 105 21.61 -1.17 5.93
CA GLY A 105 21.72 -1.45 7.37
C GLY A 105 21.47 -0.25 8.27
N ILE A 106 20.79 0.78 7.77
CA ILE A 106 20.45 2.01 8.53
C ILE A 106 18.99 1.92 8.96
N ASN A 107 18.69 2.15 10.24
CA ASN A 107 17.31 2.16 10.73
C ASN A 107 16.57 3.42 10.26
N VAL A 108 15.29 3.28 9.93
CA VAL A 108 14.48 4.40 9.44
C VAL A 108 13.24 4.61 10.31
N ILE A 109 13.02 5.85 10.72
CA ILE A 109 11.73 6.27 11.29
C ILE A 109 11.00 7.09 10.23
N SER A 110 9.82 6.65 9.83
CA SER A 110 9.07 7.30 8.76
C SER A 110 7.60 7.50 9.13
N ALA A 111 6.90 8.34 8.35
CA ALA A 111 5.48 8.59 8.56
C ALA A 111 4.67 8.41 7.28
N VAL A 112 3.49 7.83 7.44
CA VAL A 112 2.51 7.68 6.36
C VAL A 112 1.10 8.00 6.85
N ASN A 113 0.27 8.51 5.96
CA ASN A 113 -1.17 8.64 6.22
C ASN A 113 -1.87 7.39 5.71
N ILE A 114 -2.92 6.95 6.40
CA ILE A 114 -3.71 5.76 6.05
C ILE A 114 -4.22 5.78 4.61
N GLN A 115 -4.52 6.95 4.09
CA GLN A 115 -5.01 7.16 2.73
C GLN A 115 -4.01 6.78 1.63
N HIS A 116 -2.73 6.66 1.97
CA HIS A 116 -1.67 6.31 1.02
C HIS A 116 -1.38 4.81 0.98
N ILE A 117 -2.01 3.99 1.81
CA ILE A 117 -1.86 2.53 1.76
C ILE A 117 -2.66 1.98 0.59
N GLU A 118 -2.00 1.23 -0.32
CA GLU A 118 -2.58 0.81 -1.59
C GLU A 118 -3.85 -0.04 -1.41
N SER A 119 -3.86 -1.03 -0.52
CA SER A 119 -5.03 -1.89 -0.27
C SER A 119 -6.24 -1.13 0.28
N LEU A 120 -6.02 -0.02 0.98
CA LEU A 120 -7.05 0.78 1.63
C LEU A 120 -7.58 1.92 0.74
N ASN A 121 -6.96 2.18 -0.41
CA ASN A 121 -7.30 3.30 -1.28
C ASN A 121 -8.78 3.33 -1.70
N GLU A 122 -9.35 2.18 -2.06
CA GLU A 122 -10.79 2.09 -2.43
C GLU A 122 -11.70 2.42 -1.24
N SER A 123 -11.35 1.95 -0.04
CA SER A 123 -12.09 2.24 1.19
C SER A 123 -12.04 3.73 1.53
N VAL A 124 -10.85 4.34 1.43
CA VAL A 124 -10.66 5.79 1.64
C VAL A 124 -11.45 6.59 0.61
N LYS A 125 -11.42 6.19 -0.67
CA LYS A 125 -12.22 6.84 -1.73
C LYS A 125 -13.72 6.77 -1.45
N ASN A 126 -14.21 5.63 -0.97
CA ASN A 126 -15.63 5.45 -0.63
C ASN A 126 -16.05 6.33 0.56
N ILE A 127 -15.17 6.52 1.54
CA ILE A 127 -15.42 7.37 2.73
C ILE A 127 -15.36 8.85 2.35
N THR A 128 -14.30 9.28 1.67
CA THR A 128 -13.99 10.70 1.49
C THR A 128 -14.43 11.27 0.14
N GLY A 129 -14.75 10.41 -0.83
CA GLY A 129 -14.97 10.81 -2.22
C GLY A 129 -13.69 11.15 -3.00
N ILE A 130 -12.52 11.11 -2.36
CA ILE A 130 -11.26 11.56 -2.94
C ILE A 130 -10.39 10.36 -3.29
N GLU A 131 -9.90 10.32 -4.52
CA GLU A 131 -8.91 9.34 -4.96
C GLU A 131 -7.50 9.86 -4.72
N VAL A 132 -6.75 9.17 -3.85
CA VAL A 132 -5.37 9.50 -3.55
C VAL A 132 -4.46 8.81 -4.58
N LYS A 133 -3.59 9.60 -5.22
CA LYS A 133 -2.67 9.11 -6.27
C LYS A 133 -1.36 8.57 -5.71
N GLU A 134 -0.82 9.24 -4.71
CA GLU A 134 0.41 8.82 -4.03
C GLU A 134 0.11 7.65 -3.10
N ARG A 135 0.81 6.55 -3.28
CA ARG A 135 0.53 5.30 -2.57
C ARG A 135 1.81 4.57 -2.23
N ILE A 136 1.74 3.81 -1.15
CA ILE A 136 2.76 2.84 -0.77
C ILE A 136 2.19 1.43 -0.87
N PRO A 137 2.98 0.44 -1.33
CA PRO A 137 2.62 -0.96 -1.25
C PRO A 137 2.44 -1.42 0.20
N ASP A 138 1.50 -2.33 0.44
CA ASP A 138 1.29 -2.93 1.76
C ASP A 138 2.52 -3.69 2.25
N SER A 139 3.32 -4.23 1.33
CA SER A 139 4.59 -4.90 1.63
C SER A 139 5.61 -4.00 2.33
N VAL A 140 5.58 -2.69 2.07
CA VAL A 140 6.46 -1.72 2.76
C VAL A 140 6.06 -1.58 4.23
N LEU A 141 4.75 -1.47 4.50
CA LEU A 141 4.25 -1.42 5.87
C LEU A 141 4.51 -2.74 6.63
N ALA A 142 4.42 -3.87 5.93
CA ALA A 142 4.68 -5.20 6.51
C ALA A 142 6.15 -5.40 6.90
N GLN A 143 7.10 -4.67 6.32
CA GLN A 143 8.52 -4.71 6.68
C GLN A 143 8.84 -3.87 7.92
N ALA A 144 7.93 -2.99 8.35
CA ALA A 144 8.18 -2.17 9.53
C ALA A 144 8.27 -3.02 10.80
N ASP A 145 9.30 -2.84 11.63
CA ASP A 145 9.45 -3.54 12.91
C ASP A 145 8.42 -3.05 13.93
N GLU A 146 8.05 -1.79 13.87
CA GLU A 146 7.06 -1.18 14.74
C GLU A 146 6.14 -0.23 13.95
N VAL A 147 4.84 -0.30 14.23
CA VAL A 147 3.84 0.60 13.65
C VAL A 147 3.10 1.31 14.78
N VAL A 148 3.29 2.62 14.87
CA VAL A 148 2.67 3.47 15.90
C VAL A 148 1.54 4.29 15.31
N ASN A 149 0.35 4.20 15.87
CA ASN A 149 -0.78 5.04 15.49
C ASN A 149 -0.73 6.39 16.23
N ILE A 150 -0.44 7.46 15.51
CA ILE A 150 -0.58 8.82 16.05
C ILE A 150 -2.00 9.28 15.75
N ASP A 151 -2.77 9.51 16.79
CA ASP A 151 -4.20 9.78 16.71
C ASP A 151 -4.60 11.04 17.50
N LEU A 152 -5.69 11.69 17.04
CA LEU A 152 -6.38 12.79 17.69
C LEU A 152 -7.88 12.52 17.58
N THR A 153 -8.65 13.10 18.51
CA THR A 153 -10.11 13.10 18.38
C THR A 153 -10.56 13.91 17.16
N ALA A 154 -11.74 13.62 16.64
CA ALA A 154 -12.29 14.37 15.51
C ALA A 154 -12.40 15.86 15.81
N ASP A 155 -12.82 16.21 17.02
CA ASP A 155 -12.98 17.61 17.46
C ASP A 155 -11.64 18.34 17.55
N GLU A 156 -10.60 17.70 18.10
CA GLU A 156 -9.24 18.26 18.14
C GLU A 156 -8.68 18.48 16.73
N LEU A 157 -8.89 17.53 15.83
CA LEU A 157 -8.40 17.64 14.46
C LEU A 157 -9.13 18.77 13.70
N ILE A 158 -10.44 18.89 13.88
CA ILE A 158 -11.24 19.98 13.30
C ILE A 158 -10.82 21.34 13.88
N THR A 159 -10.57 21.40 15.19
CA THR A 159 -10.09 22.62 15.86
C THR A 159 -8.74 23.06 15.29
N ARG A 160 -7.76 22.13 15.19
CA ARG A 160 -6.46 22.41 14.57
C ARG A 160 -6.58 22.88 13.12
N LEU A 161 -7.53 22.32 12.37
CA LEU A 161 -7.78 22.75 10.99
C LEU A 161 -8.31 24.19 10.95
N LYS A 162 -9.28 24.53 11.81
CA LYS A 162 -9.86 25.90 11.91
C LYS A 162 -8.82 26.94 12.35
N GLU A 163 -7.87 26.55 13.19
CA GLU A 163 -6.76 27.38 13.65
C GLU A 163 -5.63 27.56 12.58
N GLY A 164 -5.80 26.99 11.37
CA GLY A 164 -4.80 27.08 10.31
C GLY A 164 -3.55 26.21 10.54
N LYS A 165 -3.56 25.32 11.53
CA LYS A 165 -2.41 24.45 11.88
C LYS A 165 -2.21 23.28 10.90
N ILE A 166 -3.16 23.02 9.99
CA ILE A 166 -3.09 21.91 9.02
C ILE A 166 -2.95 22.43 7.60
N TYR A 167 -3.81 23.38 7.21
CA TYR A 167 -3.81 24.03 5.91
C TYR A 167 -3.87 25.54 6.04
N GLU A 168 -3.42 26.25 4.99
CA GLU A 168 -3.60 27.70 4.88
C GLU A 168 -5.07 28.10 4.92
N VAL A 169 -5.35 29.28 5.46
CA VAL A 169 -6.70 29.78 5.73
C VAL A 169 -7.64 29.65 4.53
N GLY A 170 -7.16 29.94 3.31
CA GLY A 170 -7.97 29.85 2.08
C GLY A 170 -8.41 28.43 1.70
N LYS A 171 -7.81 27.38 2.28
CA LYS A 171 -8.13 25.97 1.99
C LYS A 171 -8.98 25.31 3.08
N ILE A 172 -9.17 25.96 4.23
CA ILE A 172 -9.82 25.38 5.40
C ILE A 172 -11.28 25.03 5.11
N GLU A 173 -12.04 25.95 4.52
CA GLU A 173 -13.47 25.74 4.26
C GLU A 173 -13.72 24.57 3.31
N MET A 174 -12.92 24.46 2.25
CA MET A 174 -13.00 23.35 1.30
C MET A 174 -12.62 22.02 1.97
N ALA A 175 -11.61 22.02 2.84
CA ALA A 175 -11.19 20.85 3.57
C ALA A 175 -12.28 20.35 4.54
N LEU A 176 -12.95 21.26 5.28
CA LEU A 176 -14.06 20.93 6.18
C LEU A 176 -15.28 20.39 5.44
N ARG A 177 -15.56 20.90 4.25
CA ARG A 177 -16.70 20.41 3.43
C ARG A 177 -16.47 19.03 2.84
N ASN A 178 -15.22 18.63 2.63
CA ASN A 178 -14.86 17.38 1.92
C ASN A 178 -14.25 16.34 2.88
N PHE A 179 -12.94 16.39 3.05
CA PHE A 179 -12.18 15.35 3.76
C PHE A 179 -12.39 15.39 5.28
N PHE A 180 -12.43 16.59 5.89
CA PHE A 180 -12.47 16.78 7.35
C PHE A 180 -13.88 16.85 7.93
N LYS A 181 -14.84 16.10 7.39
CA LYS A 181 -16.11 15.86 8.04
C LYS A 181 -15.90 14.92 9.23
N GLY A 182 -16.55 15.21 10.36
CA GLY A 182 -16.42 14.40 11.58
C GLY A 182 -16.64 12.90 11.34
N GLU A 183 -17.65 12.56 10.54
CA GLU A 183 -17.95 11.17 10.16
C GLU A 183 -16.80 10.52 9.35
N HIS A 184 -16.24 11.23 8.37
CA HIS A 184 -15.11 10.73 7.59
C HIS A 184 -13.87 10.52 8.47
N ILE A 185 -13.60 11.44 9.41
CA ILE A 185 -12.48 11.32 10.35
C ILE A 185 -12.64 10.07 11.21
N LEU A 186 -13.84 9.80 11.74
CA LEU A 186 -14.12 8.63 12.56
C LEU A 186 -13.92 7.32 11.76
N GLN A 187 -14.42 7.26 10.52
CA GLN A 187 -14.24 6.08 9.66
C GLN A 187 -12.78 5.86 9.27
N LEU A 188 -12.03 6.92 8.95
CA LEU A 188 -10.58 6.82 8.67
C LEU A 188 -9.79 6.41 9.90
N ARG A 189 -10.21 6.86 11.09
CA ARG A 189 -9.64 6.45 12.36
C ARG A 189 -9.86 4.96 12.63
N GLU A 190 -11.08 4.47 12.40
CA GLU A 190 -11.40 3.05 12.49
C GLU A 190 -10.54 2.21 11.55
N LEU A 191 -10.38 2.64 10.29
CA LEU A 191 -9.50 1.97 9.34
C LEU A 191 -8.04 1.92 9.82
N ALA A 192 -7.54 3.03 10.38
CA ALA A 192 -6.17 3.10 10.89
C ALA A 192 -5.96 2.16 12.08
N LEU A 193 -6.89 2.10 13.00
CA LEU A 193 -6.83 1.20 14.15
C LEU A 193 -6.90 -0.27 13.71
N LYS A 194 -7.76 -0.61 12.77
CA LYS A 194 -7.84 -1.97 12.19
C LYS A 194 -6.52 -2.37 11.51
N GLU A 195 -5.89 -1.46 10.77
CA GLU A 195 -4.62 -1.74 10.11
C GLU A 195 -3.49 -1.97 11.13
N VAL A 196 -3.39 -1.14 12.17
CA VAL A 196 -2.39 -1.34 13.24
C VAL A 196 -2.62 -2.65 13.97
N ALA A 197 -3.87 -2.98 14.33
CA ALA A 197 -4.19 -4.26 14.96
C ALA A 197 -3.78 -5.44 14.08
N SER A 198 -4.08 -5.38 12.77
CA SER A 198 -3.68 -6.41 11.79
C SER A 198 -2.15 -6.55 11.69
N GLN A 199 -1.38 -5.47 11.80
CA GLN A 199 0.09 -5.53 11.83
C GLN A 199 0.61 -6.23 13.09
N VAL A 200 0.01 -5.96 14.25
CA VAL A 200 0.37 -6.63 15.52
C VAL A 200 0.04 -8.12 15.47
N GLU A 201 -1.15 -8.48 14.98
CA GLU A 201 -1.57 -9.88 14.82
C GLU A 201 -0.60 -10.66 13.92
N ARG A 202 -0.22 -10.09 12.78
CA ARG A 202 0.77 -10.70 11.84
C ARG A 202 2.10 -10.99 12.51
N LYS A 203 2.59 -10.09 13.36
CA LYS A 203 3.86 -10.30 14.09
C LYS A 203 3.74 -11.43 15.08
N VAL A 204 2.68 -11.43 15.88
CA VAL A 204 2.41 -12.50 16.87
C VAL A 204 2.28 -13.85 16.14
N GLU A 205 1.54 -13.92 15.04
CA GLU A 205 1.42 -15.13 14.23
C GLU A 205 2.76 -15.59 13.65
N THR A 206 3.59 -14.66 13.15
CA THR A 206 4.91 -15.00 12.59
C THR A 206 5.83 -15.59 13.66
N GLU A 207 5.77 -15.11 14.90
CA GLU A 207 6.52 -15.66 16.03
C GLU A 207 5.97 -17.02 16.49
N VAL A 208 4.65 -17.18 16.48
CA VAL A 208 3.98 -18.43 16.89
C VAL A 208 4.14 -19.51 15.81
N ILE A 209 4.09 -19.16 14.52
CA ILE A 209 4.22 -20.10 13.39
C ILE A 209 5.63 -20.66 13.27
N LYS A 210 6.67 -19.95 13.70
CA LYS A 210 8.03 -20.55 13.84
C LYS A 210 8.02 -21.80 14.74
N ASN A 211 6.99 -22.02 15.54
CA ASN A 211 6.88 -23.12 16.50
C ASN A 211 5.79 -24.16 16.21
N LYS A 212 4.99 -24.04 15.14
CA LYS A 212 3.96 -25.03 14.79
C LYS A 212 3.83 -25.22 13.29
N ASN A 213 3.81 -26.50 12.83
CA ASN A 213 3.46 -26.94 11.49
C ASN A 213 1.95 -26.62 11.17
N ILE A 214 1.57 -25.36 11.12
CA ILE A 214 0.24 -24.96 10.68
C ILE A 214 0.27 -24.81 9.15
N ARG A 215 -0.70 -25.39 8.46
CA ARG A 215 -0.88 -25.33 7.01
C ARG A 215 -0.93 -23.84 6.61
N GLN A 216 0.12 -23.38 5.94
CA GLN A 216 0.25 -21.97 5.55
C GLN A 216 -0.73 -21.68 4.42
N GLU A 217 -1.67 -20.76 4.66
CA GLU A 217 -2.59 -20.29 3.64
C GLU A 217 -1.85 -19.74 2.41
N LYS A 218 -2.35 -20.05 1.21
CA LYS A 218 -1.85 -19.51 -0.05
C LYS A 218 -3.02 -19.10 -0.92
N LEU A 219 -3.07 -17.82 -1.31
CA LEU A 219 -4.17 -17.27 -2.07
C LEU A 219 -3.79 -17.08 -3.54
N MET A 220 -4.77 -17.27 -4.42
CA MET A 220 -4.59 -17.00 -5.85
C MET A 220 -5.74 -16.14 -6.38
N ALA A 221 -5.44 -14.92 -6.81
CA ALA A 221 -6.36 -14.02 -7.49
C ALA A 221 -6.44 -14.38 -8.98
N CYS A 222 -7.58 -14.86 -9.47
CA CYS A 222 -7.79 -15.10 -10.88
C CYS A 222 -8.38 -13.86 -11.53
N ILE A 223 -7.66 -13.27 -12.47
CA ILE A 223 -8.06 -12.03 -13.15
C ILE A 223 -8.33 -12.25 -14.64
N SER A 224 -9.13 -11.37 -15.20
CA SER A 224 -9.38 -11.27 -16.64
C SER A 224 -8.85 -9.95 -17.20
N SER A 225 -8.95 -9.76 -18.50
CA SER A 225 -8.61 -8.49 -19.16
C SER A 225 -9.51 -7.29 -18.79
N ASN A 226 -10.55 -7.49 -17.96
CA ASN A 226 -11.41 -6.41 -17.48
C ASN A 226 -10.75 -5.61 -16.37
N GLU A 227 -10.38 -4.36 -16.66
CA GLU A 227 -9.60 -3.50 -15.77
C GLU A 227 -10.20 -3.34 -14.36
N LYS A 228 -11.45 -2.86 -14.29
CA LYS A 228 -12.09 -2.53 -13.00
C LYS A 228 -12.25 -3.75 -12.10
N THR A 229 -12.67 -4.88 -12.68
CA THR A 229 -12.85 -6.12 -11.92
C THR A 229 -11.51 -6.69 -11.48
N ALA A 230 -10.50 -6.70 -12.36
CA ALA A 230 -9.16 -7.18 -12.05
C ALA A 230 -8.51 -6.40 -10.91
N LYS A 231 -8.49 -5.07 -10.97
CA LYS A 231 -7.95 -4.21 -9.88
C LYS A 231 -8.62 -4.49 -8.53
N ARG A 232 -9.94 -4.68 -8.53
CA ARG A 232 -10.69 -4.97 -7.31
C ARG A 232 -10.30 -6.33 -6.73
N VAL A 233 -10.25 -7.37 -7.56
CA VAL A 233 -9.85 -8.72 -7.13
C VAL A 233 -8.44 -8.70 -6.57
N ILE A 234 -7.48 -8.08 -7.27
CA ILE A 234 -6.09 -7.94 -6.82
C ILE A 234 -6.02 -7.29 -5.44
N ARG A 235 -6.63 -6.11 -5.25
CA ARG A 235 -6.59 -5.39 -3.96
C ARG A 235 -7.25 -6.16 -2.82
N LYS A 236 -8.40 -6.80 -3.08
CA LYS A 236 -9.08 -7.58 -2.05
C LYS A 236 -8.31 -8.84 -1.68
N THR A 237 -7.73 -9.53 -2.67
CA THR A 237 -6.89 -10.71 -2.39
C THR A 237 -5.61 -10.32 -1.67
N ALA A 238 -4.94 -9.23 -2.05
CA ALA A 238 -3.77 -8.71 -1.34
C ALA A 238 -4.10 -8.42 0.14
N ARG A 239 -5.27 -7.81 0.42
CA ARG A 239 -5.71 -7.55 1.78
C ARG A 239 -5.98 -8.84 2.56
N LEU A 240 -6.59 -9.85 1.93
CA LEU A 240 -6.76 -11.17 2.56
C LEU A 240 -5.42 -11.85 2.80
N ALA A 241 -4.51 -11.81 1.82
CA ALA A 241 -3.17 -12.36 1.96
C ALA A 241 -2.38 -11.68 3.08
N ASN A 242 -2.50 -10.37 3.18
CA ASN A 242 -1.94 -9.60 4.28
C ASN A 242 -2.55 -9.98 5.62
N TYR A 243 -3.88 -10.15 5.71
CA TYR A 243 -4.57 -10.58 6.93
C TYR A 243 -4.09 -11.96 7.40
N TYR A 244 -3.93 -12.92 6.47
CA TYR A 244 -3.45 -14.28 6.77
C TYR A 244 -1.92 -14.42 6.78
N ASN A 245 -1.16 -13.33 6.64
CA ASN A 245 0.28 -13.33 6.49
C ASN A 245 0.78 -14.40 5.49
N SER A 246 0.13 -14.48 4.34
CA SER A 246 0.27 -15.56 3.39
C SER A 246 0.85 -15.10 2.05
N LYS A 247 1.58 -16.01 1.39
CA LYS A 247 1.98 -15.81 -0.01
C LYS A 247 0.76 -15.81 -0.91
N TRP A 248 0.74 -14.95 -1.90
CA TRP A 248 -0.35 -14.91 -2.84
C TRP A 248 0.11 -14.69 -4.28
N PHE A 249 -0.75 -15.11 -5.20
CA PHE A 249 -0.47 -15.16 -6.62
C PHE A 249 -1.59 -14.44 -7.39
N VAL A 250 -1.22 -13.87 -8.55
CA VAL A 250 -2.20 -13.37 -9.52
C VAL A 250 -2.10 -14.21 -10.77
N LEU A 251 -3.15 -14.92 -11.09
CA LEU A 251 -3.23 -15.76 -12.29
C LEU A 251 -4.02 -15.04 -13.38
N TYR A 252 -3.38 -14.90 -14.54
CA TYR A 252 -4.03 -14.55 -15.80
C TYR A 252 -3.89 -15.71 -16.79
N VAL A 253 -5.01 -16.24 -17.22
CA VAL A 253 -5.05 -17.29 -18.25
C VAL A 253 -5.31 -16.62 -19.59
N GLN A 254 -4.31 -16.64 -20.46
CA GLN A 254 -4.42 -16.15 -21.83
C GLN A 254 -5.04 -17.23 -22.70
N LEU A 255 -6.20 -16.90 -23.29
CA LEU A 255 -6.81 -17.77 -24.29
C LEU A 255 -6.13 -17.61 -25.65
N PRO A 256 -6.21 -18.60 -26.57
CA PRO A 256 -5.63 -18.51 -27.90
C PRO A 256 -6.10 -17.28 -28.72
N ASP A 257 -7.32 -16.80 -28.42
CA ASP A 257 -7.90 -15.60 -29.05
C ASP A 257 -7.41 -14.28 -28.42
N GLU A 258 -6.69 -14.35 -27.29
CA GLU A 258 -6.11 -13.21 -26.56
C GLU A 258 -4.58 -13.13 -26.71
N SER A 259 -4.03 -13.67 -27.82
CA SER A 259 -2.60 -13.49 -28.14
C SER A 259 -2.26 -12.01 -28.35
N ALA A 260 -0.99 -11.65 -28.13
CA ALA A 260 -0.53 -10.26 -28.21
C ALA A 260 -0.91 -9.56 -29.50
N ASP A 261 -1.00 -10.28 -30.61
CA ASP A 261 -1.37 -9.75 -31.93
C ASP A 261 -2.89 -9.56 -32.11
N LYS A 262 -3.71 -10.15 -31.26
CA LYS A 262 -5.17 -10.16 -31.37
C LYS A 262 -5.89 -9.33 -30.30
N ILE A 263 -5.23 -9.08 -29.18
CA ILE A 263 -5.83 -8.33 -28.08
C ILE A 263 -5.65 -6.82 -28.33
N ALA A 264 -6.70 -6.01 -28.12
CA ALA A 264 -6.65 -4.57 -28.27
C ALA A 264 -5.62 -3.92 -27.34
N LEU A 265 -4.90 -2.88 -27.81
CA LEU A 265 -3.80 -2.23 -27.10
C LEU A 265 -4.22 -1.66 -25.71
N ASP A 266 -5.45 -1.18 -25.59
CA ASP A 266 -6.01 -0.72 -24.31
C ASP A 266 -6.08 -1.85 -23.27
N LYS A 267 -6.54 -3.04 -23.68
CA LYS A 267 -6.59 -4.22 -22.81
C LYS A 267 -5.19 -4.72 -22.43
N GLN A 268 -4.21 -4.65 -23.35
CA GLN A 268 -2.82 -4.97 -23.04
C GLN A 268 -2.25 -4.03 -21.96
N ARG A 269 -2.47 -2.71 -22.12
CA ARG A 269 -2.05 -1.70 -21.11
C ARG A 269 -2.71 -1.97 -19.76
N HIS A 270 -4.01 -2.30 -19.74
CA HIS A 270 -4.70 -2.63 -18.49
C HIS A 270 -4.15 -3.88 -17.80
N LEU A 271 -3.78 -4.91 -18.57
CA LEU A 271 -3.14 -6.11 -18.03
C LEU A 271 -1.77 -5.79 -17.44
N ILE A 272 -0.93 -5.04 -18.16
CA ILE A 272 0.38 -4.62 -17.65
C ILE A 272 0.25 -3.83 -16.34
N ASN A 273 -0.68 -2.88 -16.30
CA ASN A 273 -0.94 -2.09 -15.10
C ASN A 273 -1.45 -2.95 -13.93
N ASN A 274 -2.27 -3.97 -14.21
CA ASN A 274 -2.75 -4.91 -13.20
C ASN A 274 -1.62 -5.81 -12.69
N PHE A 275 -0.70 -6.23 -13.55
CA PHE A 275 0.48 -7.00 -13.12
C PHE A 275 1.43 -6.15 -12.28
N LYS A 276 1.68 -4.89 -12.67
CA LYS A 276 2.46 -3.95 -11.87
C LYS A 276 1.81 -3.77 -10.48
N LEU A 277 0.51 -3.51 -10.43
CA LEU A 277 -0.24 -3.40 -9.17
C LEU A 277 -0.12 -4.66 -8.31
N ALA A 278 -0.23 -5.84 -8.90
CA ALA A 278 -0.10 -7.10 -8.17
C ALA A 278 1.29 -7.25 -7.53
N THR A 279 2.35 -6.92 -8.28
CA THR A 279 3.72 -6.96 -7.78
C THR A 279 3.96 -5.92 -6.68
N GLU A 280 3.45 -4.69 -6.84
CA GLU A 280 3.52 -3.64 -5.82
C GLU A 280 2.84 -4.03 -4.51
N LEU A 281 1.79 -4.84 -4.59
CA LEU A 281 1.08 -5.39 -3.43
C LEU A 281 1.71 -6.68 -2.89
N GLY A 282 2.88 -7.10 -3.39
CA GLY A 282 3.60 -8.29 -2.94
C GLY A 282 3.08 -9.60 -3.52
N GLY A 283 2.30 -9.57 -4.60
CA GLY A 283 1.81 -10.76 -5.29
C GLY A 283 2.75 -11.25 -6.40
N GLU A 284 2.89 -12.57 -6.54
CA GLU A 284 3.60 -13.20 -7.66
C GLU A 284 2.68 -13.33 -8.87
N VAL A 285 3.11 -12.82 -10.04
CA VAL A 285 2.30 -12.85 -11.27
C VAL A 285 2.54 -14.12 -12.05
N LEU A 286 1.46 -14.85 -12.35
CA LEU A 286 1.41 -16.06 -13.17
C LEU A 286 0.63 -15.75 -14.44
N LYS A 287 1.32 -15.67 -15.58
CA LYS A 287 0.71 -15.61 -16.91
C LYS A 287 0.89 -16.93 -17.59
N ILE A 288 -0.20 -17.60 -17.95
CA ILE A 288 -0.18 -18.89 -18.63
C ILE A 288 -1.10 -18.89 -19.85
N GLU A 289 -0.75 -19.65 -20.87
CA GLU A 289 -1.58 -19.89 -22.04
C GLU A 289 -2.32 -21.22 -21.87
N HIS A 290 -3.65 -21.19 -22.03
CA HIS A 290 -4.45 -22.39 -21.94
C HIS A 290 -5.78 -22.25 -22.69
N THR A 291 -6.33 -23.35 -23.20
CA THR A 291 -7.62 -23.35 -23.93
C THR A 291 -8.84 -23.34 -23.02
N ARG A 292 -8.71 -23.72 -21.74
CA ARG A 292 -9.80 -23.79 -20.75
C ARG A 292 -9.39 -23.12 -19.44
N ILE A 293 -10.04 -22.02 -19.10
CA ILE A 293 -9.73 -21.21 -17.91
C ILE A 293 -9.89 -22.01 -16.61
N SER A 294 -10.99 -22.76 -16.46
CA SER A 294 -11.24 -23.57 -15.24
C SER A 294 -10.16 -24.60 -14.99
N LYS A 295 -9.71 -25.30 -16.05
CA LYS A 295 -8.68 -26.32 -15.96
C LYS A 295 -7.34 -25.72 -15.57
N ALA A 296 -6.98 -24.60 -16.20
CA ALA A 296 -5.76 -23.86 -15.90
C ALA A 296 -5.70 -23.34 -14.44
N ILE A 297 -6.81 -22.85 -13.93
CA ILE A 297 -6.91 -22.40 -12.53
C ILE A 297 -6.63 -23.55 -11.57
N ILE A 298 -7.21 -24.72 -11.81
CA ILE A 298 -7.07 -25.90 -10.95
C ILE A 298 -5.63 -26.44 -11.02
N GLU A 299 -5.08 -26.61 -12.22
CA GLU A 299 -3.70 -27.06 -12.39
C GLU A 299 -2.69 -26.15 -11.68
N GLN A 300 -2.88 -24.84 -11.77
CA GLN A 300 -2.02 -23.89 -11.06
C GLN A 300 -2.26 -23.89 -9.55
N ALA A 301 -3.50 -24.07 -9.11
CA ALA A 301 -3.83 -24.17 -7.70
C ALA A 301 -3.18 -25.41 -7.06
N GLU A 302 -3.20 -26.56 -7.73
CA GLU A 302 -2.52 -27.78 -7.28
C GLU A 302 -0.99 -27.63 -7.31
N LEU A 303 -0.43 -27.11 -8.42
CA LEU A 303 1.02 -26.92 -8.60
C LEU A 303 1.63 -26.00 -7.53
N LYS A 304 0.96 -24.89 -7.22
CA LYS A 304 1.42 -23.90 -6.24
C LYS A 304 0.96 -24.22 -4.82
N LYS A 305 0.17 -25.29 -4.63
CA LYS A 305 -0.46 -25.68 -3.35
C LYS A 305 -1.30 -24.54 -2.77
N ILE A 306 -2.16 -23.96 -3.61
CA ILE A 306 -3.09 -22.89 -3.24
C ILE A 306 -4.17 -23.46 -2.32
N THR A 307 -4.50 -22.75 -1.26
CA THR A 307 -5.60 -23.10 -0.35
C THR A 307 -6.88 -22.32 -0.66
N THR A 308 -6.74 -21.12 -1.25
CA THR A 308 -7.87 -20.24 -1.50
C THR A 308 -7.78 -19.59 -2.90
N VAL A 309 -8.78 -19.82 -3.74
CA VAL A 309 -8.93 -19.19 -5.05
C VAL A 309 -9.89 -18.01 -4.95
N CYS A 310 -9.44 -16.82 -5.36
CA CYS A 310 -10.21 -15.59 -5.36
C CYS A 310 -10.60 -15.20 -6.80
N ILE A 311 -11.90 -15.03 -7.06
CA ILE A 311 -12.42 -14.62 -8.37
C ILE A 311 -13.32 -13.40 -8.25
N GLY A 312 -13.43 -12.62 -9.32
CA GLY A 312 -14.40 -11.53 -9.40
C GLY A 312 -15.83 -12.04 -9.61
N LYS A 313 -16.81 -11.28 -9.12
CA LYS A 313 -18.24 -11.59 -9.35
C LYS A 313 -18.53 -11.73 -10.84
N PRO A 314 -19.06 -12.87 -11.30
CA PRO A 314 -19.45 -13.05 -12.70
C PRO A 314 -20.53 -12.04 -13.08
N ARG A 315 -20.40 -11.41 -14.26
CA ARG A 315 -21.46 -10.55 -14.80
C ARG A 315 -22.60 -11.41 -15.30
N MET A 316 -23.68 -11.43 -14.55
CA MET A 316 -24.90 -12.17 -14.91
C MET A 316 -25.76 -11.35 -15.87
N ASN A 317 -25.58 -11.48 -17.20
CA ASN A 317 -26.57 -11.10 -18.16
C ASN A 317 -27.45 -12.34 -18.47
N PHE A 318 -28.77 -12.22 -18.36
CA PHE A 318 -29.73 -13.31 -18.47
C PHE A 318 -29.54 -14.20 -19.73
N LEU A 319 -29.05 -13.66 -20.84
CA LEU A 319 -28.77 -14.40 -22.09
C LEU A 319 -27.40 -15.09 -22.14
N LYS A 320 -26.46 -14.72 -21.26
CA LYS A 320 -25.13 -15.35 -21.16
C LYS A 320 -25.02 -16.41 -20.06
N ILE A 321 -26.06 -16.62 -19.29
CA ILE A 321 -26.14 -17.65 -18.24
C ILE A 321 -25.93 -19.06 -18.85
N ILE A 322 -26.32 -19.27 -20.09
CA ILE A 322 -26.19 -20.58 -20.74
C ILE A 322 -24.76 -20.86 -21.23
N LEU A 323 -23.97 -19.86 -21.57
CA LEU A 323 -22.61 -20.03 -22.13
C LEU A 323 -21.47 -19.71 -21.15
N SER A 324 -21.65 -18.80 -20.18
CA SER A 324 -20.62 -18.48 -19.15
C SER A 324 -20.74 -19.34 -17.89
N THR A 325 -21.81 -20.09 -17.74
CA THR A 325 -22.06 -21.04 -16.66
C THR A 325 -21.04 -22.19 -16.63
N ASN A 326 -20.33 -22.46 -17.71
CA ASN A 326 -19.41 -23.60 -17.73
C ASN A 326 -18.16 -23.40 -16.84
N VAL A 327 -17.51 -22.25 -16.92
CA VAL A 327 -16.25 -22.03 -16.16
C VAL A 327 -16.50 -22.01 -14.65
N PHE A 328 -17.53 -21.27 -14.20
CA PHE A 328 -17.87 -21.15 -12.79
C PHE A 328 -18.41 -22.46 -12.22
N LYS A 329 -19.28 -23.14 -12.96
CA LYS A 329 -19.83 -24.43 -12.55
C LYS A 329 -18.76 -25.53 -12.55
N GLU A 330 -17.86 -25.53 -13.52
CA GLU A 330 -16.71 -26.46 -13.55
C GLU A 330 -15.77 -26.20 -12.37
N LEU A 331 -15.49 -24.91 -12.04
CA LEU A 331 -14.68 -24.58 -10.87
C LEU A 331 -15.36 -25.05 -9.59
N LEU A 332 -16.64 -24.75 -9.38
CA LEU A 332 -17.39 -25.21 -8.21
C LEU A 332 -17.36 -26.73 -8.08
N ASN A 333 -17.67 -27.46 -9.17
CA ASN A 333 -17.73 -28.94 -9.13
C ASN A 333 -16.36 -29.56 -8.83
N LYS A 334 -15.26 -28.98 -9.32
CA LYS A 334 -13.92 -29.52 -9.11
C LYS A 334 -13.33 -29.09 -7.77
N LEU A 335 -13.59 -27.86 -7.33
CA LEU A 335 -13.12 -27.38 -6.04
C LEU A 335 -13.90 -27.98 -4.87
N SER A 336 -15.18 -28.37 -5.08
CA SER A 336 -15.99 -29.05 -4.04
C SER A 336 -15.43 -30.41 -3.61
N SER A 337 -14.59 -31.03 -4.43
CA SER A 337 -13.89 -32.30 -4.13
C SER A 337 -12.43 -32.09 -3.69
N SER A 338 -12.00 -30.86 -3.49
CA SER A 338 -10.65 -30.49 -3.06
C SER A 338 -10.69 -29.65 -1.80
N ASP A 339 -9.60 -29.59 -1.07
CA ASP A 339 -9.39 -28.72 0.10
C ASP A 339 -9.05 -27.27 -0.31
N ILE A 340 -9.64 -26.77 -1.40
CA ILE A 340 -9.39 -25.42 -1.91
C ILE A 340 -10.66 -24.59 -1.79
N ASP A 341 -10.59 -23.51 -1.03
CA ASP A 341 -11.69 -22.57 -0.88
C ASP A 341 -11.86 -21.67 -2.11
N LEU A 342 -13.11 -21.31 -2.41
CA LEU A 342 -13.44 -20.37 -3.47
C LEU A 342 -14.10 -19.12 -2.90
N ILE A 343 -13.42 -17.96 -3.04
CA ILE A 343 -13.96 -16.66 -2.64
C ILE A 343 -14.38 -15.85 -3.85
N ILE A 344 -15.62 -15.39 -3.87
CA ILE A 344 -16.18 -14.49 -4.88
C ILE A 344 -16.12 -13.06 -4.37
N LEU A 345 -15.28 -12.23 -4.99
CA LEU A 345 -15.07 -10.84 -4.61
C LEU A 345 -15.97 -9.91 -5.45
N SER A 346 -16.83 -9.16 -4.79
CA SER A 346 -17.75 -8.18 -5.40
C SER A 346 -17.14 -6.78 -5.39
#